data_d106240122e7748f9922fbf62c5a6dce
#
_entry.id   d106240122e7748f9922fbf62c5a6dce
#
_cell.length_a   1.000
_cell.length_b   1.000
_cell.length_c   1.000
_cell.angle_alpha   90.00
_cell.angle_beta   90.00
_cell.angle_gamma   90.00
#
_symmetry.space_group_name_H-M   'P 1'
#
loop_
_entity.id
_entity.type
_entity.pdbx_description
1 polymer ?
#
loop_
_entity_poly.entity_id
_entity_poly.type
_entity_poly.pdbx_seq_one_letter_code
_entity_poly.pdbx_strand_id
1 'polypeptide(L)' 'MNYPYYDTLREEYEAGNITAVDFVLQQSDEVTEDYHQFCKDEGLSPTSVESAKAFMDFREELFEESISN' A
#
# COMPACT_ATOMS: atom_id res chain seq x y z
N MET A 1 -7.89 -16.92 -4.44
CA MET A 1 -7.55 -16.20 -3.23
C MET A 1 -8.54 -15.06 -3.00
N ASN A 2 -9.06 -14.94 -1.77
CA ASN A 2 -10.13 -13.99 -1.50
C ASN A 2 -9.63 -12.76 -0.78
N TYR A 3 -9.16 -11.81 -1.58
CA TYR A 3 -8.87 -10.49 -1.03
C TYR A 3 -10.14 -9.63 -1.07
N PRO A 4 -10.34 -8.75 -0.09
CA PRO A 4 -11.46 -7.82 -0.15
C PRO A 4 -11.34 -6.91 -1.37
N TYR A 5 -12.46 -6.41 -1.85
CA TYR A 5 -12.44 -5.44 -2.92
C TYR A 5 -11.69 -4.18 -2.48
N TYR A 6 -10.96 -3.58 -3.40
CA TYR A 6 -10.18 -2.38 -3.11
C TYR A 6 -11.02 -1.27 -2.49
N ASP A 7 -12.23 -1.05 -3.02
CA ASP A 7 -13.13 -0.01 -2.50
C ASP A 7 -13.49 -0.26 -1.04
N THR A 8 -13.75 -1.50 -0.68
CA THR A 8 -14.06 -1.87 0.70
C THR A 8 -12.86 -1.64 1.63
N LEU A 9 -11.67 -2.03 1.18
CA LEU A 9 -10.44 -1.78 1.92
C LEU A 9 -10.21 -0.28 2.15
N ARG A 10 -10.43 0.50 1.12
CA ARG A 10 -10.26 1.94 1.19
C ARG A 10 -11.22 2.57 2.18
N GLU A 11 -12.48 2.13 2.17
CA GLU A 11 -13.48 2.60 3.13
C GLU A 11 -13.07 2.26 4.56
N GLU A 12 -12.59 1.04 4.80
CA GLU A 12 -12.12 0.62 6.13
C GLU A 12 -10.92 1.45 6.59
N TYR A 13 -10.00 1.73 5.69
CA TYR A 13 -8.84 2.54 6.00
C TYR A 13 -9.25 3.99 6.31
N GLU A 14 -10.11 4.59 5.51
CA GLU A 14 -10.59 5.96 5.72
C GLU A 14 -11.41 6.09 7.00
N ALA A 15 -12.15 5.05 7.34
CA ALA A 15 -12.93 5.00 8.59
C ALA A 15 -12.07 4.78 9.84
N GLY A 16 -10.79 4.43 9.65
CA GLY A 16 -9.89 4.16 10.77
C GLY A 16 -10.01 2.77 11.36
N ASN A 17 -10.67 1.85 10.66
CA ASN A 17 -10.86 0.48 11.13
C ASN A 17 -9.63 -0.40 10.89
N ILE A 18 -8.79 -0.03 9.92
CA ILE A 18 -7.52 -0.72 9.64
C ILE A 18 -6.41 0.31 9.52
N THR A 19 -5.16 -0.15 9.67
CA THR A 19 -4.00 0.71 9.53
C THR A 19 -3.55 0.79 8.07
N ALA A 20 -2.63 1.71 7.77
CA ALA A 20 -2.04 1.80 6.44
C ALA A 20 -1.32 0.50 6.07
N VAL A 21 -0.67 -0.16 7.03
CA VAL A 21 -0.02 -1.45 6.81
C VAL A 21 -1.04 -2.50 6.38
N ASP A 22 -2.14 -2.60 7.11
CA ASP A 22 -3.23 -3.54 6.76
C ASP A 22 -3.78 -3.25 5.37
N PHE A 23 -3.99 -1.98 5.06
CA PHE A 23 -4.50 -1.57 3.77
C PHE A 23 -3.59 -2.03 2.62
N VAL A 24 -2.29 -1.84 2.78
CA VAL A 24 -1.31 -2.26 1.77
C VAL A 24 -1.27 -3.78 1.64
N LEU A 25 -1.18 -4.49 2.77
CA LEU A 25 -0.98 -5.94 2.76
C LEU A 25 -2.21 -6.73 2.32
N GLN A 26 -3.40 -6.15 2.41
CA GLN A 26 -4.63 -6.84 2.06
C GLN A 26 -5.09 -6.62 0.62
N GLN A 27 -4.35 -5.86 -0.16
CA GLN A 27 -4.73 -5.60 -1.56
C GLN A 27 -4.49 -6.80 -2.47
N SER A 28 -3.29 -7.36 -2.46
CA SER A 28 -2.94 -8.54 -3.25
C SER A 28 -1.55 -9.04 -2.86
N ASP A 29 -1.20 -10.24 -3.32
CA ASP A 29 0.15 -10.78 -3.11
C ASP A 29 1.20 -9.96 -3.85
N GLU A 30 0.87 -9.49 -5.05
CA GLU A 30 1.79 -8.64 -5.83
C GLU A 30 2.11 -7.36 -5.11
N VAL A 31 1.10 -6.69 -4.55
CA VAL A 31 1.29 -5.46 -3.78
C VAL A 31 2.13 -5.73 -2.54
N THR A 32 1.87 -6.85 -1.87
CA THR A 32 2.63 -7.23 -0.68
C THR A 32 4.11 -7.42 -1.01
N GLU A 33 4.43 -8.09 -2.10
CA GLU A 33 5.82 -8.29 -2.52
C GLU A 33 6.49 -6.97 -2.88
N ASP A 34 5.78 -6.12 -3.63
CA ASP A 34 6.28 -4.81 -4.01
C ASP A 34 6.56 -3.96 -2.78
N TYR A 35 5.66 -4.01 -1.79
CA TYR A 35 5.82 -3.29 -0.55
C TYR A 35 7.06 -3.76 0.22
N HIS A 36 7.24 -5.07 0.34
CA HIS A 36 8.41 -5.62 1.03
C HIS A 36 9.71 -5.21 0.31
N GLN A 37 9.71 -5.24 -1.01
CA GLN A 37 10.87 -4.82 -1.80
C GLN A 37 11.15 -3.33 -1.62
N PHE A 38 10.11 -2.50 -1.64
CA PHE A 38 10.23 -1.07 -1.39
C PHE A 38 10.85 -0.80 -0.02
N CYS A 39 10.35 -1.45 1.01
CA CYS A 39 10.87 -1.28 2.37
C CYS A 39 12.33 -1.71 2.47
N LYS A 40 12.69 -2.80 1.82
CA LYS A 40 14.06 -3.29 1.81
C LYS A 40 15.00 -2.31 1.12
N ASP A 41 14.58 -1.78 -0.02
CA ASP A 41 15.39 -0.84 -0.80
C ASP A 41 15.59 0.49 -0.07
N GLU A 42 14.56 0.93 0.65
CA GLU A 42 14.59 2.20 1.38
C GLU A 42 15.05 2.07 2.83
N GLY A 43 15.32 0.86 3.29
CA GLY A 43 15.73 0.62 4.66
C GLY A 43 14.63 0.87 5.67
N LEU A 44 13.38 0.60 5.30
CA LEU A 44 12.21 0.83 6.14
C LEU A 44 11.69 -0.48 6.72
N SER A 45 10.97 -0.37 7.85
CA SER A 45 10.33 -1.52 8.46
C SER A 45 8.95 -1.75 7.84
N PRO A 46 8.66 -2.94 7.29
CA PRO A 46 7.35 -3.19 6.67
C PRO A 46 6.20 -3.23 7.68
N THR A 47 6.47 -3.27 8.97
CA THR A 47 5.43 -3.25 9.99
C THR A 47 5.08 -1.83 10.45
N SER A 48 5.80 -0.83 9.98
CA SER A 48 5.59 0.56 10.36
C SER A 48 4.50 1.22 9.49
N VAL A 49 3.59 1.93 10.13
CA VAL A 49 2.56 2.70 9.43
C VAL A 49 3.18 3.75 8.51
N GLU A 50 4.27 4.37 8.96
CA GLU A 50 4.97 5.38 8.15
C GLU A 50 5.52 4.78 6.86
N SER A 51 6.05 3.56 6.92
CA SER A 51 6.53 2.85 5.74
C SER A 51 5.41 2.59 4.75
N ALA A 52 4.25 2.16 5.25
CA ALA A 52 3.08 1.91 4.40
C ALA A 52 2.60 3.19 3.73
N LYS A 53 2.58 4.29 4.45
CA LYS A 53 2.20 5.59 3.89
C LYS A 53 3.19 6.04 2.80
N ALA A 54 4.47 5.87 3.04
CA ALA A 54 5.51 6.19 2.07
C ALA A 54 5.35 5.36 0.80
N PHE A 55 5.02 4.08 0.94
CA PHE A 55 4.79 3.20 -0.19
C PHE A 55 3.55 3.63 -1.00
N MET A 56 2.48 4.02 -0.33
CA MET A 56 1.29 4.49 -1.02
C MET A 56 1.57 5.76 -1.82
N ASP A 57 2.32 6.70 -1.25
CA ASP A 57 2.72 7.92 -1.94
C ASP A 57 3.59 7.61 -3.16
N PHE A 58 4.52 6.68 -3.01
CA PHE A 58 5.38 6.21 -4.09
C PHE A 58 4.55 5.65 -5.25
N ARG A 59 3.56 4.85 -4.95
CA ARG A 59 2.69 4.27 -5.98
C ARG A 59 1.84 5.32 -6.67
N GLU A 60 1.33 6.29 -5.93
CA GLU A 60 0.57 7.39 -6.51
C GLU A 60 1.41 8.18 -7.51
N GLU A 61 2.66 8.47 -7.17
CA GLU A 61 3.57 9.18 -8.06
C GLU A 61 3.81 8.41 -9.35
N LEU A 62 4.01 7.09 -9.25
CA LEU A 62 4.18 6.26 -10.43
C LEU A 62 2.94 6.28 -11.32
N PHE A 63 1.77 6.28 -10.71
CA PHE A 63 0.52 6.31 -11.43
C PHE A 63 0.32 7.64 -12.15
N GLU A 64 0.64 8.75 -11.49
CA GLU A 64 0.53 10.07 -12.09
C GLU A 64 1.48 10.24 -13.27
N GLU A 65 2.70 9.75 -13.16
CA GLU A 65 3.66 9.79 -14.25
C GLU A 65 3.17 9.00 -15.45
N SER A 66 2.52 7.87 -15.23
CA SER A 66 1.96 7.06 -16.30
C SER A 66 0.80 7.75 -17.01
N ILE A 67 0.04 8.57 -16.30
CA ILE A 67 -1.11 9.26 -16.85
C ILE A 67 -0.72 10.56 -17.52
N SER A 68 0.34 11.20 -17.07
CA SER A 68 0.78 12.51 -17.54
C SER A 68 1.32 12.53 -18.98
N ASN A 69 1.48 11.38 -19.57
CA ASN A 69 1.91 11.28 -20.96
C ASN A 69 0.72 11.34 -21.94
#